data_69bd47f0d7f8bc6e2f6827c56d278d3e
#
_entry.id   69bd47f0d7f8bc6e2f6827c56d278d3e
#
_cell.length_a   1.000
_cell.length_b   1.000
_cell.length_c   1.000
_cell.angle_alpha   90.00
_cell.angle_beta   90.00
_cell.angle_gamma   90.00
#
_symmetry.space_group_name_H-M   'P 1'
#
loop_
_entity.id
_entity.type
_entity.pdbx_description
1 polymer ?
#
loop_
_entity_poly.entity_id
_entity_poly.type
_entity_poly.pdbx_seq_one_letter_code
_entity_poly.pdbx_strand_id
1 'polypeptide(L)'
;MGQKVHPYGFRLGITKDWLSKWYADKKNYSRLALEDFAIRKEIKALGPTAAVSHVEIIRKGNPAAGEVRVIIHSARPGMIIGKKGSEISKLQERLKRVLSNPEENLRVEVKEVKRPELDAELIAQNIVGKIEQKISYKRAIKQAIGRAMRAGAKGIKIQVSGRLDGAEIARTEWYRDGRVPLQTINADIDYAEEPALIKFGRIGVKVWVYKGDAKKRTFFTLER
;
A
#
# COMPACT_ATOMS: atom_id res chain seq x y z
N MET A 1 1.28 26.41 8.95
CA MET A 1 0.55 25.16 9.27
C MET A 1 1.53 24.16 9.87
N GLY A 2 1.16 23.50 10.98
CA GLY A 2 2.06 22.55 11.65
C GLY A 2 2.37 21.29 10.84
N GLN A 3 3.44 20.60 11.20
CA GLN A 3 3.86 19.32 10.67
C GLN A 3 2.77 18.27 10.89
N LYS A 4 2.55 17.39 9.92
CA LYS A 4 1.59 16.28 10.00
C LYS A 4 2.33 14.96 10.12
N VAL A 5 2.03 14.19 11.16
CA VAL A 5 2.58 12.84 11.32
C VAL A 5 1.94 11.90 10.30
N HIS A 6 2.71 10.93 9.81
CA HIS A 6 2.20 9.91 8.89
C HIS A 6 1.09 9.09 9.59
N PRO A 7 -0.13 8.99 9.02
CA PRO A 7 -1.28 8.40 9.73
C PRO A 7 -1.07 6.94 10.12
N TYR A 8 -0.41 6.17 9.26
CA TYR A 8 -0.07 4.77 9.52
C TYR A 8 0.99 4.67 10.63
N GLY A 9 2.10 5.44 10.52
CA GLY A 9 3.17 5.44 11.51
C GLY A 9 2.72 5.86 12.91
N PHE A 10 1.82 6.84 13.00
CA PHE A 10 1.23 7.28 14.27
C PHE A 10 0.45 6.17 15.00
N ARG A 11 -0.03 5.16 14.26
CA ARG A 11 -0.88 4.06 14.77
C ARG A 11 -0.16 2.72 14.86
N LEU A 12 1.13 2.65 14.52
CA LEU A 12 1.93 1.42 14.66
C LEU A 12 1.98 0.96 16.11
N GLY A 13 1.82 -0.34 16.33
CA GLY A 13 1.83 -0.96 17.65
C GLY A 13 0.54 -0.75 18.47
N ILE A 14 -0.42 0.06 17.99
CA ILE A 14 -1.70 0.31 18.68
C ILE A 14 -2.86 -0.26 17.87
N THR A 15 -3.06 0.21 16.63
CA THR A 15 -4.13 -0.25 15.74
C THR A 15 -3.62 -0.84 14.43
N LYS A 16 -2.41 -0.50 14.04
CA LYS A 16 -1.70 -1.03 12.86
C LYS A 16 -0.50 -1.85 13.27
N ASP A 17 -0.21 -2.88 12.50
CA ASP A 17 0.96 -3.76 12.66
C ASP A 17 2.02 -3.42 11.60
N TRP A 18 3.26 -3.94 11.81
CA TRP A 18 4.36 -3.77 10.87
C TRP A 18 4.13 -4.59 9.60
N LEU A 19 4.55 -4.05 8.46
CA LEU A 19 4.51 -4.75 7.18
C LEU A 19 5.73 -5.67 6.97
N SER A 20 6.82 -5.42 7.68
CA SER A 20 7.99 -6.31 7.74
C SER A 20 8.11 -6.86 9.15
N LYS A 21 8.05 -8.18 9.30
CA LYS A 21 8.03 -8.89 10.60
C LYS A 21 9.24 -9.79 10.69
N TRP A 22 10.36 -9.22 11.12
CA TRP A 22 11.61 -9.94 11.34
C TRP A 22 12.55 -9.17 12.26
N TYR A 23 13.52 -9.87 12.79
CA TYR A 23 14.61 -9.33 13.59
C TYR A 23 15.93 -9.73 12.96
N ALA A 24 16.93 -8.87 13.03
CA ALA A 24 18.29 -9.17 12.60
C ALA A 24 19.32 -8.41 13.42
N ASP A 25 20.52 -8.97 13.51
CA ASP A 25 21.69 -8.33 14.11
C ASP A 25 22.12 -7.10 13.31
N LYS A 26 22.82 -6.19 13.95
CA LYS A 26 23.31 -4.94 13.36
C LYS A 26 24.08 -5.15 12.04
N LYS A 27 24.84 -6.26 11.92
CA LYS A 27 25.61 -6.59 10.71
C LYS A 27 24.72 -6.97 9.51
N ASN A 28 23.60 -7.64 9.75
CA ASN A 28 22.72 -8.15 8.69
C ASN A 28 21.52 -7.24 8.39
N TYR A 29 21.19 -6.32 9.32
CA TYR A 29 20.00 -5.48 9.23
C TYR A 29 19.93 -4.68 7.92
N SER A 30 21.02 -4.00 7.55
CA SER A 30 21.06 -3.16 6.35
C SER A 30 20.82 -3.97 5.07
N ARG A 31 21.44 -5.17 4.98
CA ARG A 31 21.27 -6.08 3.84
C ARG A 31 19.81 -6.51 3.71
N LEU A 32 19.20 -7.02 4.78
CA LEU A 32 17.81 -7.50 4.77
C LEU A 32 16.81 -6.37 4.50
N ALA A 33 17.06 -5.17 4.99
CA ALA A 33 16.22 -4.01 4.70
C ALA A 33 16.27 -3.61 3.22
N LEU A 34 17.46 -3.66 2.58
CA LEU A 34 17.62 -3.41 1.16
C LEU A 34 16.96 -4.50 0.30
N GLU A 35 17.04 -5.75 0.70
CA GLU A 35 16.33 -6.86 0.06
C GLU A 35 14.82 -6.67 0.13
N ASP A 36 14.26 -6.29 1.30
CA ASP A 36 12.83 -6.00 1.45
C ASP A 36 12.39 -4.86 0.55
N PHE A 37 13.21 -3.82 0.43
CA PHE A 37 12.93 -2.71 -0.49
C PHE A 37 12.91 -3.17 -1.95
N ALA A 38 13.88 -4.00 -2.35
CA ALA A 38 13.96 -4.53 -3.71
C ALA A 38 12.80 -5.48 -4.02
N ILE A 39 12.38 -6.35 -3.07
CA ILE A 39 11.18 -7.20 -3.17
C ILE A 39 9.94 -6.35 -3.43
N ARG A 40 9.73 -5.29 -2.63
CA ARG A 40 8.59 -4.39 -2.80
C ARG A 40 8.61 -3.68 -4.15
N LYS A 41 9.79 -3.27 -4.62
CA LYS A 41 9.99 -2.63 -5.93
C LYS A 41 9.61 -3.59 -7.08
N GLU A 42 10.05 -4.85 -7.02
CA GLU A 42 9.71 -5.87 -8.02
C GLU A 42 8.19 -6.16 -8.06
N ILE A 43 7.54 -6.23 -6.88
CA ILE A 43 6.11 -6.44 -6.81
C ILE A 43 5.35 -5.21 -7.34
N LYS A 44 5.81 -3.99 -7.02
CA LYS A 44 5.21 -2.76 -7.56
C LYS A 44 5.35 -2.66 -9.08
N ALA A 45 6.40 -3.23 -9.66
CA ALA A 45 6.61 -3.30 -11.11
C ALA A 45 5.57 -4.16 -11.86
N LEU A 46 4.74 -4.97 -11.16
CA LEU A 46 3.59 -5.66 -11.77
C LEU A 46 2.53 -4.68 -12.28
N GLY A 47 2.60 -3.44 -11.85
CA GLY A 47 1.75 -2.34 -12.32
C GLY A 47 0.33 -2.34 -11.73
N PRO A 48 -0.48 -1.36 -12.16
CA PRO A 48 -1.83 -1.14 -11.60
C PRO A 48 -2.84 -2.24 -11.97
N THR A 49 -2.56 -3.07 -12.99
CA THR A 49 -3.40 -4.19 -13.39
C THR A 49 -3.48 -5.27 -12.32
N ALA A 50 -2.39 -5.50 -11.60
CA ALA A 50 -2.32 -6.43 -10.49
C ALA A 50 -3.04 -5.94 -9.23
N ALA A 51 -3.39 -4.64 -9.17
CA ALA A 51 -4.12 -4.01 -8.06
C ALA A 51 -3.58 -4.43 -6.68
N VAL A 52 -2.26 -4.30 -6.49
CA VAL A 52 -1.60 -4.63 -5.23
C VAL A 52 -1.87 -3.52 -4.21
N SER A 53 -2.39 -3.89 -3.05
CA SER A 53 -2.61 -2.98 -1.93
C SER A 53 -1.33 -2.80 -1.12
N HIS A 54 -0.87 -3.85 -0.47
CA HIS A 54 0.35 -3.84 0.34
C HIS A 54 1.01 -5.21 0.34
N VAL A 55 2.27 -5.23 0.78
CA VAL A 55 3.09 -6.44 0.84
C VAL A 55 3.60 -6.63 2.26
N GLU A 56 3.29 -7.76 2.87
CA GLU A 56 3.86 -8.17 4.15
C GLU A 56 5.05 -9.10 3.90
N ILE A 57 6.15 -8.90 4.63
CA ILE A 57 7.35 -9.73 4.53
C ILE A 57 7.64 -10.28 5.92
N ILE A 58 7.67 -11.61 6.02
CA ILE A 58 7.95 -12.31 7.26
C ILE A 58 9.20 -13.15 7.04
N ARG A 59 10.23 -12.95 7.89
CA ARG A 59 11.43 -13.77 7.86
C ARG A 59 11.50 -14.56 9.15
N LYS A 60 11.74 -15.87 9.03
CA LYS A 60 11.88 -16.79 10.15
C LYS A 60 13.19 -17.55 10.04
N GLY A 61 13.85 -17.79 11.17
CA GLY A 61 15.10 -18.55 11.25
C GLY A 61 16.35 -17.69 11.12
N ASN A 62 17.49 -18.34 10.87
CA ASN A 62 18.79 -17.70 10.77
C ASN A 62 18.92 -16.94 9.43
N PRO A 63 19.53 -15.75 9.38
CA PRO A 63 19.78 -15.00 8.14
C PRO A 63 20.54 -15.73 7.03
N ALA A 64 21.15 -16.88 7.35
CA ALA A 64 21.90 -17.68 6.38
C ALA A 64 21.08 -18.81 5.72
N ALA A 65 20.01 -19.31 6.36
CA ALA A 65 19.22 -20.45 5.87
C ALA A 65 17.76 -20.37 6.34
N GLY A 66 17.21 -19.16 6.36
CA GLY A 66 15.85 -18.89 6.85
C GLY A 66 14.76 -19.07 5.79
N GLU A 67 13.52 -18.98 6.25
CA GLU A 67 12.32 -18.91 5.40
C GLU A 67 11.91 -17.46 5.22
N VAL A 68 11.80 -17.02 3.97
CA VAL A 68 11.24 -15.71 3.59
C VAL A 68 9.84 -15.91 3.04
N ARG A 69 8.83 -15.41 3.75
CA ARG A 69 7.45 -15.45 3.33
C ARG A 69 7.00 -14.07 2.89
N VAL A 70 6.62 -13.93 1.63
CA VAL A 70 6.12 -12.71 1.03
C VAL A 70 4.62 -12.85 0.81
N ILE A 71 3.81 -12.06 1.50
CA ILE A 71 2.35 -12.08 1.39
C ILE A 71 1.92 -10.84 0.62
N ILE A 72 1.35 -11.04 -0.56
CA ILE A 72 0.89 -9.98 -1.45
C ILE A 72 -0.62 -9.83 -1.29
N HIS A 73 -1.07 -8.67 -0.80
CA HIS A 73 -2.48 -8.34 -0.73
C HIS A 73 -2.92 -7.65 -2.01
N SER A 74 -3.85 -8.26 -2.76
CA SER A 74 -4.32 -7.76 -4.05
C SER A 74 -5.85 -7.84 -4.16
N ALA A 75 -6.44 -6.89 -4.90
CA ALA A 75 -7.86 -6.98 -5.28
C ALA A 75 -8.11 -7.91 -6.48
N ARG A 76 -7.03 -8.31 -7.19
CA ARG A 76 -7.13 -9.17 -8.38
C ARG A 76 -6.11 -10.31 -8.31
N PRO A 77 -6.26 -11.26 -7.37
CA PRO A 77 -5.29 -12.33 -7.17
C PRO A 77 -5.05 -13.16 -8.44
N GLY A 78 -6.07 -13.36 -9.27
CA GLY A 78 -5.95 -14.10 -10.52
C GLY A 78 -4.92 -13.52 -11.50
N MET A 79 -4.71 -12.20 -11.50
CA MET A 79 -3.71 -11.56 -12.36
C MET A 79 -2.27 -11.84 -11.90
N ILE A 80 -2.08 -12.03 -10.59
CA ILE A 80 -0.76 -12.34 -10.01
C ILE A 80 -0.45 -13.83 -10.13
N ILE A 81 -1.45 -14.68 -9.92
CA ILE A 81 -1.31 -16.13 -10.02
C ILE A 81 -1.11 -16.57 -11.47
N GLY A 82 -1.90 -15.99 -12.39
CA GLY A 82 -1.87 -16.31 -13.80
C GLY A 82 -2.49 -17.68 -14.13
N LYS A 83 -2.47 -18.03 -15.40
CA LYS A 83 -2.99 -19.33 -15.87
C LYS A 83 -2.13 -20.47 -15.32
N LYS A 84 -2.75 -21.41 -14.60
CA LYS A 84 -2.07 -22.57 -13.97
C LYS A 84 -0.86 -22.21 -13.10
N GLY A 85 -0.83 -20.99 -12.52
CA GLY A 85 0.28 -20.57 -11.67
C GLY A 85 1.54 -20.08 -12.39
N SER A 86 1.50 -19.89 -13.71
CA SER A 86 2.68 -19.49 -14.50
C SER A 86 3.28 -18.15 -14.09
N GLU A 87 2.45 -17.14 -13.77
CA GLU A 87 2.92 -15.82 -13.44
C GLU A 87 3.51 -15.76 -12.03
N ILE A 88 2.93 -16.49 -11.07
CA ILE A 88 3.48 -16.54 -9.72
C ILE A 88 4.83 -17.27 -9.70
N SER A 89 5.02 -18.32 -10.51
CA SER A 89 6.31 -19.00 -10.62
C SER A 89 7.39 -18.08 -11.20
N LYS A 90 7.08 -17.33 -12.25
CA LYS A 90 8.00 -16.31 -12.81
C LYS A 90 8.33 -15.20 -11.79
N LEU A 91 7.33 -14.79 -11.00
CA LEU A 91 7.53 -13.82 -9.92
C LEU A 91 8.46 -14.37 -8.85
N GLN A 92 8.26 -15.63 -8.42
CA GLN A 92 9.15 -16.30 -7.47
C GLN A 92 10.60 -16.35 -7.97
N GLU A 93 10.82 -16.68 -9.23
CA GLU A 93 12.16 -16.69 -9.82
C GLU A 93 12.80 -15.30 -9.82
N ARG A 94 12.04 -14.25 -10.16
CA ARG A 94 12.52 -12.86 -10.09
C ARG A 94 12.87 -12.47 -8.67
N LEU A 95 12.03 -12.78 -7.71
CA LEU A 95 12.26 -12.48 -6.29
C LEU A 95 13.44 -13.27 -5.72
N LYS A 96 13.66 -14.53 -6.14
CA LYS A 96 14.86 -15.30 -5.76
C LYS A 96 16.16 -14.64 -6.20
N ARG A 97 16.17 -13.99 -7.36
CA ARG A 97 17.36 -13.26 -7.85
C ARG A 97 17.67 -11.99 -7.03
N VAL A 98 16.68 -11.47 -6.32
CA VAL A 98 16.83 -10.29 -5.47
C VAL A 98 17.38 -10.66 -4.09
N LEU A 99 17.17 -11.89 -3.64
CA LEU A 99 17.71 -12.39 -2.37
C LEU A 99 19.23 -12.60 -2.49
N SER A 100 19.97 -12.14 -1.51
CA SER A 100 21.43 -12.30 -1.45
C SER A 100 21.84 -13.75 -1.22
N ASN A 101 20.99 -14.56 -0.57
CA ASN A 101 21.24 -15.97 -0.32
C ASN A 101 20.29 -16.85 -1.13
N PRO A 102 20.78 -17.59 -2.12
CA PRO A 102 19.95 -18.46 -2.96
C PRO A 102 19.37 -19.66 -2.19
N GLU A 103 19.94 -20.00 -1.04
CA GLU A 103 19.50 -21.11 -0.17
C GLU A 103 18.28 -20.75 0.70
N GLU A 104 17.90 -19.46 0.77
CA GLU A 104 16.70 -19.05 1.50
C GLU A 104 15.43 -19.59 0.82
N ASN A 105 14.58 -20.24 1.63
CA ASN A 105 13.32 -20.77 1.13
C ASN A 105 12.30 -19.63 0.96
N LEU A 106 12.09 -19.18 -0.29
CA LEU A 106 11.14 -18.14 -0.61
C LEU A 106 9.75 -18.73 -0.86
N ARG A 107 8.77 -18.30 -0.05
CA ARG A 107 7.34 -18.60 -0.27
C ARG A 107 6.59 -17.31 -0.61
N VAL A 108 5.85 -17.35 -1.71
CA VAL A 108 4.98 -16.24 -2.12
C VAL A 108 3.53 -16.68 -1.95
N GLU A 109 2.79 -15.92 -1.15
CA GLU A 109 1.36 -16.12 -0.92
C GLU A 109 0.59 -14.90 -1.45
N VAL A 110 -0.54 -15.14 -2.09
CA VAL A 110 -1.42 -14.05 -2.56
C VAL A 110 -2.71 -14.10 -1.75
N LYS A 111 -3.04 -12.98 -1.08
CA LYS A 111 -4.27 -12.80 -0.33
C LYS A 111 -5.19 -11.80 -1.01
N GLU A 112 -6.47 -12.15 -1.09
CA GLU A 112 -7.49 -11.28 -1.68
C GLU A 112 -7.91 -10.16 -0.72
N VAL A 113 -8.00 -8.95 -1.24
CA VAL A 113 -8.59 -7.79 -0.57
C VAL A 113 -10.08 -7.77 -0.87
N LYS A 114 -10.91 -8.20 0.10
CA LYS A 114 -12.37 -8.37 -0.07
C LYS A 114 -13.11 -7.06 -0.37
N ARG A 115 -12.61 -5.91 0.08
CA ARG A 115 -13.24 -4.59 -0.09
C ARG A 115 -12.25 -3.58 -0.64
N PRO A 116 -11.96 -3.60 -1.94
CA PRO A 116 -10.97 -2.72 -2.56
C PRO A 116 -11.36 -1.24 -2.49
N GLU A 117 -12.65 -0.92 -2.39
CA GLU A 117 -13.16 0.44 -2.27
C GLU A 117 -12.87 1.10 -0.91
N LEU A 118 -12.46 0.31 0.09
CA LEU A 118 -12.06 0.79 1.43
C LEU A 118 -10.54 0.80 1.62
N ASP A 119 -9.78 0.42 0.60
CA ASP A 119 -8.33 0.39 0.62
C ASP A 119 -7.76 1.66 0.01
N ALA A 120 -6.96 2.41 0.79
CA ALA A 120 -6.47 3.71 0.37
C ALA A 120 -5.52 3.61 -0.84
N GLU A 121 -4.67 2.55 -0.89
CA GLU A 121 -3.73 2.33 -1.97
C GLU A 121 -4.44 2.06 -3.30
N LEU A 122 -5.44 1.17 -3.28
CA LEU A 122 -6.22 0.83 -4.47
C LEU A 122 -7.04 2.02 -4.99
N ILE A 123 -7.56 2.85 -4.07
CA ILE A 123 -8.24 4.10 -4.44
C ILE A 123 -7.25 5.05 -5.09
N ALA A 124 -6.05 5.22 -4.51
CA ALA A 124 -5.01 6.10 -5.07
C ALA A 124 -4.60 5.65 -6.47
N GLN A 125 -4.30 4.35 -6.66
CA GLN A 125 -3.97 3.79 -7.98
C GLN A 125 -5.09 4.00 -9.01
N ASN A 126 -6.35 3.85 -8.62
CA ASN A 126 -7.49 4.11 -9.51
C ASN A 126 -7.58 5.57 -9.95
N ILE A 127 -7.34 6.52 -9.02
CA ILE A 127 -7.33 7.96 -9.32
C ILE A 127 -6.15 8.29 -10.23
N VAL A 128 -4.94 7.77 -9.92
CA VAL A 128 -3.73 7.95 -10.73
C VAL A 128 -3.96 7.48 -12.16
N GLY A 129 -4.45 6.25 -12.35
CA GLY A 129 -4.71 5.71 -13.69
C GLY A 129 -5.71 6.54 -14.50
N LYS A 130 -6.71 7.16 -13.86
CA LYS A 130 -7.65 8.06 -14.53
C LYS A 130 -7.01 9.40 -14.92
N ILE A 131 -6.16 9.96 -14.06
CA ILE A 131 -5.43 11.20 -14.35
C ILE A 131 -4.48 10.98 -15.53
N GLU A 132 -3.78 9.85 -15.57
CA GLU A 132 -2.88 9.46 -16.67
C GLU A 132 -3.64 9.26 -17.99
N GLN A 133 -4.90 8.77 -17.91
CA GLN A 133 -5.83 8.65 -19.04
C GLN A 133 -6.47 10.00 -19.42
N LYS A 134 -5.99 11.13 -18.87
CA LYS A 134 -6.49 12.49 -19.12
C LYS A 134 -7.95 12.72 -18.70
N ILE A 135 -8.47 11.93 -17.77
CA ILE A 135 -9.77 12.20 -17.15
C ILE A 135 -9.58 13.31 -16.12
N SER A 136 -10.50 14.28 -16.09
CA SER A 136 -10.46 15.38 -15.11
C SER A 136 -10.32 14.84 -13.68
N TYR A 137 -9.33 15.35 -12.94
CA TYR A 137 -9.08 14.95 -11.56
C TYR A 137 -10.29 15.16 -10.65
N LYS A 138 -11.08 16.24 -10.87
CA LYS A 138 -12.31 16.52 -10.11
C LYS A 138 -13.34 15.41 -10.26
N ARG A 139 -13.54 14.91 -11.49
CA ARG A 139 -14.44 13.79 -11.77
C ARG A 139 -13.93 12.49 -11.16
N ALA A 140 -12.62 12.21 -11.29
CA ALA A 140 -11.99 11.02 -10.72
C ALA A 140 -12.14 10.96 -9.19
N ILE A 141 -11.88 12.10 -8.51
CA ILE A 141 -11.99 12.23 -7.05
C ILE A 141 -13.44 12.05 -6.58
N LYS A 142 -14.40 12.77 -7.18
CA LYS A 142 -15.82 12.66 -6.80
C LYS A 142 -16.35 11.24 -6.96
N GLN A 143 -15.96 10.56 -8.03
CA GLN A 143 -16.33 9.16 -8.26
C GLN A 143 -15.70 8.22 -7.23
N ALA A 144 -14.42 8.43 -6.85
CA ALA A 144 -13.75 7.63 -5.83
C ALA A 144 -14.39 7.81 -4.45
N ILE A 145 -14.69 9.06 -4.07
CA ILE A 145 -15.40 9.38 -2.82
C ILE A 145 -16.76 8.68 -2.78
N GLY A 146 -17.56 8.81 -3.82
CA GLY A 146 -18.89 8.19 -3.88
C GLY A 146 -18.87 6.67 -3.82
N ARG A 147 -17.81 6.00 -4.37
CA ARG A 147 -17.63 4.55 -4.25
C ARG A 147 -17.25 4.15 -2.83
N ALA A 148 -16.29 4.84 -2.22
CA ALA A 148 -15.85 4.56 -0.86
C ALA A 148 -16.96 4.74 0.17
N MET A 149 -17.75 5.80 0.06
CA MET A 149 -18.89 6.05 0.96
C MET A 149 -19.98 4.99 0.81
N ARG A 150 -20.30 4.56 -0.41
CA ARG A 150 -21.23 3.44 -0.68
C ARG A 150 -20.72 2.10 -0.16
N ALA A 151 -19.39 1.88 -0.17
CA ALA A 151 -18.78 0.69 0.39
C ALA A 151 -18.73 0.67 1.92
N GLY A 152 -19.17 1.76 2.58
CA GLY A 152 -19.29 1.86 4.03
C GLY A 152 -18.12 2.54 4.73
N ALA A 153 -17.33 3.36 4.02
CA ALA A 153 -16.38 4.27 4.66
C ALA A 153 -17.13 5.28 5.55
N LYS A 154 -16.64 5.53 6.75
CA LYS A 154 -17.20 6.57 7.64
C LYS A 154 -16.70 7.97 7.29
N GLY A 155 -15.69 8.04 6.46
CA GLY A 155 -15.17 9.26 5.89
C GLY A 155 -13.96 9.03 5.01
N ILE A 156 -13.80 9.93 4.05
CA ILE A 156 -12.67 9.92 3.11
C ILE A 156 -12.19 11.34 2.87
N LYS A 157 -10.87 11.50 2.77
CA LYS A 157 -10.22 12.72 2.31
C LYS A 157 -9.27 12.37 1.19
N ILE A 158 -9.33 13.11 0.10
CA ILE A 158 -8.40 12.98 -1.04
C ILE A 158 -7.79 14.34 -1.30
N GLN A 159 -6.48 14.37 -1.43
CA GLN A 159 -5.71 15.58 -1.75
C GLN A 159 -4.90 15.33 -3.02
N VAL A 160 -4.93 16.27 -3.92
CA VAL A 160 -4.18 16.23 -5.17
C VAL A 160 -3.34 17.50 -5.26
N SER A 161 -2.05 17.34 -5.56
CA SER A 161 -1.08 18.44 -5.62
C SER A 161 -0.20 18.32 -6.84
N GLY A 162 0.03 19.45 -7.50
CA GLY A 162 0.82 19.54 -8.73
C GLY A 162 0.20 20.49 -9.75
N ARG A 163 0.60 20.35 -11.02
CA ARG A 163 0.06 21.11 -12.15
C ARG A 163 -1.28 20.52 -12.59
N LEU A 164 -2.34 20.87 -11.85
CA LEU A 164 -3.68 20.33 -12.09
C LEU A 164 -4.25 20.84 -13.42
N ASP A 165 -4.75 19.90 -14.24
CA ASP A 165 -5.25 20.15 -15.61
C ASP A 165 -4.23 20.84 -16.53
N GLY A 166 -2.92 20.69 -16.26
CA GLY A 166 -1.86 21.30 -17.08
C GLY A 166 -1.55 22.76 -16.76
N ALA A 167 -2.11 23.34 -15.69
CA ALA A 167 -1.83 24.71 -15.27
C ALA A 167 -0.32 24.93 -15.05
N GLU A 168 0.21 26.09 -15.38
CA GLU A 168 1.63 26.41 -15.18
C GLU A 168 1.99 26.48 -13.70
N ILE A 169 1.11 27.04 -12.88
CA ILE A 169 1.32 27.15 -11.44
C ILE A 169 0.75 25.93 -10.76
N ALA A 170 1.58 25.24 -9.99
CA ALA A 170 1.17 24.11 -9.17
C ALA A 170 0.26 24.56 -8.03
N ARG A 171 -0.78 23.81 -7.77
CA ARG A 171 -1.67 24.05 -6.63
C ARG A 171 -2.06 22.75 -5.96
N THR A 172 -2.58 22.87 -4.74
CA THR A 172 -3.09 21.76 -3.96
C THR A 172 -4.59 21.93 -3.75
N GLU A 173 -5.34 20.92 -4.15
CA GLU A 173 -6.78 20.84 -3.91
C GLU A 173 -7.09 19.59 -3.10
N TRP A 174 -8.07 19.67 -2.22
CA TRP A 174 -8.53 18.53 -1.45
C TRP A 174 -10.05 18.50 -1.35
N TYR A 175 -10.56 17.29 -1.30
CA TYR A 175 -11.98 16.98 -1.15
C TYR A 175 -12.15 16.04 0.02
N ARG A 176 -13.20 16.26 0.80
CA ARG A 176 -13.53 15.42 1.96
C ARG A 176 -15.03 15.15 1.99
N ASP A 177 -15.36 13.94 2.37
CA ASP A 177 -16.72 13.54 2.70
C ASP A 177 -16.69 12.72 3.99
N GLY A 178 -17.67 12.95 4.87
CA GLY A 178 -17.70 12.34 6.19
C GLY A 178 -16.59 12.83 7.15
N ARG A 179 -16.33 12.04 8.18
CA ARG A 179 -15.42 12.38 9.28
C ARG A 179 -14.06 11.68 9.10
N VAL A 180 -12.96 12.40 9.21
CA VAL A 180 -11.59 11.84 9.16
C VAL A 180 -10.80 12.34 10.36
N PRO A 181 -10.87 11.65 11.52
CA PRO A 181 -10.25 12.09 12.77
C PRO A 181 -8.77 11.69 12.82
N LEU A 182 -7.89 12.49 12.22
CA LEU A 182 -6.46 12.20 12.13
C LEU A 182 -5.76 12.17 13.49
N GLN A 183 -6.23 12.96 14.46
CA GLN A 183 -5.65 13.06 15.79
C GLN A 183 -6.08 11.90 16.72
N THR A 184 -7.18 11.23 16.42
CA THR A 184 -7.70 10.15 17.25
C THR A 184 -6.92 8.87 16.95
N ILE A 185 -6.21 8.35 17.93
CA ILE A 185 -5.33 7.17 17.78
C ILE A 185 -6.12 5.88 17.52
N ASN A 186 -7.30 5.75 18.15
CA ASN A 186 -8.19 4.59 18.01
C ASN A 186 -8.90 4.54 16.64
N ALA A 187 -8.87 5.62 15.86
CA ALA A 187 -9.49 5.64 14.55
C ALA A 187 -8.69 4.79 13.56
N ASP A 188 -9.33 3.79 12.94
CA ASP A 188 -8.72 3.02 11.85
C ASP A 188 -8.71 3.83 10.58
N ILE A 189 -7.57 4.48 10.32
CA ILE A 189 -7.35 5.29 9.13
C ILE A 189 -6.34 4.59 8.25
N ASP A 190 -6.76 4.33 7.01
CA ASP A 190 -5.90 3.86 5.95
C ASP A 190 -5.36 5.04 5.15
N TYR A 191 -4.10 4.97 4.72
CA TYR A 191 -3.41 6.06 4.03
C TYR A 191 -2.56 5.54 2.89
N ALA A 192 -2.62 6.23 1.77
CA ALA A 192 -1.75 5.97 0.64
C ALA A 192 -1.35 7.27 -0.07
N GLU A 193 -0.20 7.22 -0.71
CA GLU A 193 0.35 8.30 -1.52
C GLU A 193 0.94 7.73 -2.81
N GLU A 194 0.38 8.13 -3.96
CA GLU A 194 0.83 7.70 -5.27
C GLU A 194 0.99 8.88 -6.22
N PRO A 195 2.08 8.93 -7.01
CA PRO A 195 2.29 9.93 -8.03
C PRO A 195 1.68 9.50 -9.38
N ALA A 196 0.90 10.37 -10.01
CA ALA A 196 0.48 10.25 -11.40
C ALA A 196 1.50 10.91 -12.33
N LEU A 197 1.93 10.22 -13.37
CA LEU A 197 2.86 10.74 -14.38
C LEU A 197 2.09 11.37 -15.52
N ILE A 198 2.27 12.68 -15.71
CA ILE A 198 1.65 13.41 -16.82
C ILE A 198 2.73 14.11 -17.65
N LYS A 199 2.35 14.59 -18.85
CA LYS A 199 3.30 15.30 -19.74
C LYS A 199 3.99 16.52 -19.10
N PHE A 200 3.31 17.17 -18.15
CA PHE A 200 3.76 18.39 -17.47
C PHE A 200 4.42 18.13 -16.10
N GLY A 201 4.74 16.87 -15.77
CA GLY A 201 5.38 16.49 -14.51
C GLY A 201 4.61 15.44 -13.73
N ARG A 202 4.73 15.49 -12.41
CA ARG A 202 4.05 14.55 -11.50
C ARG A 202 2.96 15.25 -10.72
N ILE A 203 1.82 14.57 -10.58
CA ILE A 203 0.74 14.98 -9.69
C ILE A 203 0.71 14.00 -8.52
N GLY A 204 0.94 14.48 -7.30
CA GLY A 204 0.84 13.67 -6.08
C GLY A 204 -0.62 13.50 -5.67
N VAL A 205 -1.03 12.26 -5.43
CA VAL A 205 -2.36 11.89 -4.93
C VAL A 205 -2.22 11.30 -3.54
N LYS A 206 -2.84 11.91 -2.53
CA LYS A 206 -2.88 11.43 -1.15
C LYS A 206 -4.31 11.07 -0.79
N VAL A 207 -4.50 9.88 -0.22
CA VAL A 207 -5.82 9.35 0.14
C VAL A 207 -5.82 8.95 1.60
N TRP A 208 -6.84 9.37 2.35
CA TRP A 208 -7.12 8.95 3.72
C TRP A 208 -8.52 8.36 3.76
N VAL A 209 -8.65 7.14 4.24
CA VAL A 209 -9.94 6.44 4.38
C VAL A 209 -10.14 6.09 5.84
N TYR A 210 -11.19 6.62 6.44
CA TYR A 210 -11.61 6.26 7.79
C TYR A 210 -12.62 5.12 7.74
N LYS A 211 -12.22 3.97 8.27
CA LYS A 211 -13.03 2.73 8.30
C LYS A 211 -13.92 2.64 9.53
N GLY A 212 -13.61 3.41 10.57
CA GLY A 212 -14.29 3.40 11.86
C GLY A 212 -13.31 3.30 13.02
N ASP A 213 -13.81 3.18 14.23
CA ASP A 213 -12.93 3.00 15.39
C ASP A 213 -12.45 1.56 15.45
N ALA A 214 -11.15 1.39 15.62
CA ALA A 214 -10.54 0.08 15.73
C ALA A 214 -11.01 -0.56 17.05
N LYS A 215 -11.47 -1.81 16.97
CA LYS A 215 -11.59 -2.63 18.17
C LYS A 215 -10.20 -2.77 18.77
N LYS A 216 -10.04 -2.53 20.09
CA LYS A 216 -8.75 -2.70 20.79
C LYS A 216 -8.16 -4.07 20.41
N ARG A 217 -7.14 -4.08 19.57
CA ARG A 217 -6.32 -5.26 19.36
C ARG A 217 -5.22 -5.20 20.40
N THR A 218 -5.23 -6.11 21.34
CA THR A 218 -4.11 -6.34 22.24
C THR A 218 -3.06 -7.10 21.42
N PHE A 219 -2.07 -6.37 20.84
CA PHE A 219 -0.97 -6.99 20.08
C PHE A 219 0.01 -7.78 20.96
N PHE A 220 -0.20 -7.78 22.29
CA PHE A 220 0.64 -8.47 23.27
C PHE A 220 0.07 -9.79 23.75
N THR A 221 -0.74 -10.49 22.97
CA THR A 221 -0.91 -11.92 23.23
C THR A 221 0.30 -12.63 22.63
N LEU A 222 1.37 -12.75 23.41
CA LEU A 222 2.40 -13.74 23.18
C LEU A 222 1.69 -15.11 23.19
N GLU A 223 1.42 -15.67 22.02
CA GLU A 223 1.17 -17.11 21.94
C GLU A 223 2.43 -17.80 22.48
N ARG A 224 2.30 -18.34 23.69
CA ARG A 224 3.29 -19.22 24.32
C ARG A 224 3.29 -20.57 23.61
#